data_c46e7bc9ff2e2ed0a446bd5f0bb4deab
#
_entry.id   c46e7bc9ff2e2ed0a446bd5f0bb4deab
#
_cell.length_a   1.000
_cell.length_b   1.000
_cell.length_c   1.000
_cell.angle_alpha   90.00
_cell.angle_beta   90.00
_cell.angle_gamma   90.00
#
_symmetry.space_group_name_H-M   'P 1'
#
loop_
_entity.id
_entity.type
_entity.pdbx_description
1 polymer ?
#
loop_
_entity_poly.entity_id
_entity_poly.type
_entity_poly.pdbx_seq_one_letter_code
_entity_poly.pdbx_strand_id
1 'polypeptide(L)'
;MTDGGQIAVDWAYPPEKREANTVTKVCFVFPGLSGSSDRHYVKSLVKHLSADRGYIVGVFHNRGVTLEYSSPDLPDLSSSVEIERAMDHMMVKFKDYPNPVFVAVGMSMGANLMLRVAGEQKEKCPFEAMVSFNNPFDIMLTINLMRNTPYEKYLARELRKNILIRDNSSDKEKEIFKEMEKKFGFSFDDIKHTESWGEFDNKFTLKIRPQFKTVAEYYHESSCLFRVKDITKPTLVIHSRDDPIIPIDCLPMSECMANPNIIVGVVNKGGHVCYF
;
A
#
# COMPACT_ATOMS: atom_id res chain seq x y z
N MET A 1 4.10 -11.53 12.61
CA MET A 1 5.40 -11.32 11.92
C MET A 1 6.50 -12.04 12.69
N THR A 2 7.59 -12.45 12.02
CA THR A 2 8.72 -13.16 12.66
C THR A 2 9.53 -12.27 13.61
N ASP A 3 9.47 -10.96 13.42
CA ASP A 3 10.09 -9.93 14.26
C ASP A 3 9.22 -9.50 15.47
N GLY A 4 8.06 -10.13 15.68
CA GLY A 4 7.08 -9.74 16.69
C GLY A 4 6.18 -8.57 16.31
N GLY A 5 6.37 -7.99 15.13
CA GLY A 5 5.53 -6.91 14.60
C GLY A 5 4.12 -7.37 14.23
N GLN A 6 3.20 -6.43 14.15
CA GLN A 6 1.79 -6.67 13.84
C GLN A 6 1.33 -5.84 12.64
N ILE A 7 0.51 -6.46 11.82
CA ILE A 7 -0.29 -5.83 10.77
C ILE A 7 -1.76 -6.11 11.06
N ALA A 8 -2.66 -5.29 10.53
CA ALA A 8 -4.10 -5.49 10.72
C ALA A 8 -4.83 -5.64 9.39
N VAL A 9 -5.94 -6.35 9.43
CA VAL A 9 -6.91 -6.42 8.33
C VAL A 9 -8.31 -6.26 8.91
N ASP A 10 -8.99 -5.19 8.53
CA ASP A 10 -10.39 -4.98 8.87
C ASP A 10 -11.30 -5.67 7.86
N TRP A 11 -12.34 -6.35 8.35
CA TRP A 11 -13.25 -7.11 7.52
C TRP A 11 -14.66 -6.54 7.52
N ALA A 12 -15.18 -6.27 6.32
CA ALA A 12 -16.59 -5.95 6.10
C ALA A 12 -17.28 -7.12 5.39
N TYR A 13 -18.42 -7.53 5.94
CA TYR A 13 -19.25 -8.61 5.40
C TYR A 13 -20.52 -8.03 4.76
N PRO A 14 -21.01 -8.61 3.66
CA PRO A 14 -22.28 -8.21 3.08
C PRO A 14 -23.43 -8.40 4.09
N PRO A 15 -24.44 -7.52 4.08
CA PRO A 15 -25.54 -7.54 5.07
C PRO A 15 -26.44 -8.77 4.95
N GLU A 16 -26.54 -9.35 3.78
CA GLU A 16 -27.40 -10.52 3.54
C GLU A 16 -26.66 -11.83 3.77
N LYS A 17 -27.36 -12.83 4.33
CA LYS A 17 -26.83 -14.19 4.44
C LYS A 17 -26.68 -14.79 3.04
N ARG A 18 -25.54 -15.39 2.77
CA ARG A 18 -25.28 -16.09 1.52
C ARG A 18 -26.08 -17.37 1.47
N GLU A 19 -26.61 -17.67 0.28
CA GLU A 19 -27.16 -18.98 0.00
C GLU A 19 -26.07 -20.05 0.01
N ALA A 20 -26.39 -21.24 0.47
CA ALA A 20 -25.49 -22.38 0.41
C ALA A 20 -25.10 -22.64 -1.06
N ASN A 21 -23.83 -22.94 -1.31
CA ASN A 21 -23.23 -23.22 -2.64
C ASN A 21 -23.01 -22.02 -3.58
N THR A 22 -23.12 -20.77 -3.11
CA THR A 22 -22.72 -19.61 -3.91
C THR A 22 -21.22 -19.37 -3.85
N VAL A 23 -20.64 -18.80 -4.93
CA VAL A 23 -19.24 -18.35 -4.97
C VAL A 23 -18.97 -17.33 -3.86
N THR A 24 -17.95 -17.56 -3.07
CA THR A 24 -17.51 -16.60 -2.06
C THR A 24 -16.59 -15.56 -2.69
N LYS A 25 -17.12 -14.35 -2.90
CA LYS A 25 -16.35 -13.23 -3.44
C LYS A 25 -15.61 -12.51 -2.32
N VAL A 26 -14.28 -12.46 -2.39
CA VAL A 26 -13.43 -11.77 -1.41
C VAL A 26 -12.62 -10.70 -2.14
N CYS A 27 -12.72 -9.45 -1.70
CA CYS A 27 -11.92 -8.35 -2.22
C CYS A 27 -10.93 -7.89 -1.17
N PHE A 28 -9.64 -7.84 -1.52
CA PHE A 28 -8.59 -7.33 -0.65
C PHE A 28 -8.23 -5.91 -1.09
N VAL A 29 -8.34 -4.95 -0.18
CA VAL A 29 -8.10 -3.53 -0.44
C VAL A 29 -6.78 -3.11 0.19
N PHE A 30 -5.90 -2.53 -0.64
CA PHE A 30 -4.62 -1.94 -0.25
C PHE A 30 -4.74 -0.41 -0.33
N PRO A 31 -4.93 0.29 0.80
CA PRO A 31 -5.03 1.75 0.81
C PRO A 31 -3.71 2.43 0.45
N GLY A 32 -3.77 3.74 0.15
CA GLY A 32 -2.60 4.57 -0.06
C GLY A 32 -1.76 4.76 1.19
N LEU A 33 -0.74 5.62 1.09
CA LEU A 33 0.17 5.97 2.19
C LEU A 33 -0.63 6.38 3.43
N SER A 34 -0.30 5.80 4.59
CA SER A 34 -1.00 6.06 5.86
C SER A 34 -2.51 5.78 5.82
N GLY A 35 -2.96 5.03 4.81
CA GLY A 35 -4.36 4.71 4.61
C GLY A 35 -4.85 3.63 5.57
N SER A 36 -6.12 3.74 5.96
CA SER A 36 -6.81 2.77 6.79
C SER A 36 -8.26 2.62 6.32
N SER A 37 -9.01 1.71 6.92
CA SER A 37 -10.46 1.55 6.71
C SER A 37 -11.26 2.82 7.07
N ASP A 38 -10.68 3.74 7.85
CA ASP A 38 -11.31 5.00 8.26
C ASP A 38 -11.32 6.09 7.17
N ARG A 39 -10.51 5.97 6.13
CA ARG A 39 -10.45 6.97 5.05
C ARG A 39 -11.74 6.96 4.23
N HIS A 40 -12.25 8.14 3.86
CA HIS A 40 -13.52 8.29 3.15
C HIS A 40 -13.57 7.48 1.85
N TYR A 41 -12.52 7.54 1.03
CA TYR A 41 -12.45 6.80 -0.23
C TYR A 41 -12.44 5.28 -0.02
N VAL A 42 -11.84 4.79 1.08
CA VAL A 42 -11.86 3.37 1.44
C VAL A 42 -13.27 2.98 1.90
N LYS A 43 -13.88 3.77 2.80
CA LYS A 43 -15.26 3.51 3.28
C LYS A 43 -16.27 3.45 2.14
N SER A 44 -16.17 4.38 1.17
CA SER A 44 -17.06 4.39 0.00
C SER A 44 -16.88 3.14 -0.85
N LEU A 45 -15.64 2.73 -1.14
CA LEU A 45 -15.35 1.51 -1.88
C LEU A 45 -15.84 0.27 -1.13
N VAL A 46 -15.52 0.15 0.16
CA VAL A 46 -15.92 -0.98 1.01
C VAL A 46 -17.44 -1.10 1.06
N LYS A 47 -18.17 0.01 1.25
CA LYS A 47 -19.63 0.02 1.23
C LYS A 47 -20.16 -0.49 -0.11
N HIS A 48 -19.65 0.03 -1.22
CA HIS A 48 -20.09 -0.39 -2.56
C HIS A 48 -19.83 -1.87 -2.80
N LEU A 49 -18.62 -2.34 -2.53
CA LEU A 49 -18.25 -3.73 -2.74
C LEU A 49 -19.02 -4.68 -1.83
N SER A 50 -19.16 -4.35 -0.54
CA SER A 50 -19.79 -5.23 0.42
C SER A 50 -21.31 -5.17 0.32
N ALA A 51 -21.93 -3.98 0.45
CA ALA A 51 -23.38 -3.86 0.48
C ALA A 51 -24.03 -4.06 -0.89
N ASP A 52 -23.45 -3.45 -1.95
CA ASP A 52 -24.11 -3.45 -3.27
C ASP A 52 -23.71 -4.63 -4.16
N ARG A 53 -22.50 -5.20 -3.96
CA ARG A 53 -21.92 -6.26 -4.80
C ARG A 53 -21.73 -7.60 -4.11
N GLY A 54 -21.95 -7.66 -2.79
CA GLY A 54 -21.90 -8.89 -2.01
C GLY A 54 -20.49 -9.46 -1.81
N TYR A 55 -19.44 -8.63 -1.85
CA TYR A 55 -18.09 -9.06 -1.51
C TYR A 55 -17.88 -9.07 0.01
N ILE A 56 -17.12 -10.03 0.49
CA ILE A 56 -16.40 -9.85 1.76
C ILE A 56 -15.19 -8.98 1.44
N VAL A 57 -14.99 -7.89 2.17
CA VAL A 57 -13.91 -6.95 1.90
C VAL A 57 -12.94 -6.93 3.06
N GLY A 58 -11.66 -7.21 2.79
CA GLY A 58 -10.56 -7.07 3.73
C GLY A 58 -9.75 -5.82 3.42
N VAL A 59 -9.60 -4.92 4.36
CA VAL A 59 -8.77 -3.71 4.22
C VAL A 59 -7.46 -3.92 4.96
N PHE A 60 -6.35 -3.89 4.24
CA PHE A 60 -5.01 -4.02 4.78
C PHE A 60 -4.54 -2.74 5.46
N HIS A 61 -3.92 -2.87 6.62
CA HIS A 61 -3.28 -1.77 7.34
C HIS A 61 -1.81 -2.11 7.60
N ASN A 62 -0.93 -1.24 7.13
CA ASN A 62 0.49 -1.35 7.45
C ASN A 62 0.70 -1.23 8.97
N ARG A 63 1.84 -1.75 9.45
CA ARG A 63 2.21 -1.60 10.87
C ARG A 63 2.28 -0.13 11.27
N GLY A 64 1.86 0.19 12.48
CA GLY A 64 1.83 1.54 13.02
C GLY A 64 0.68 2.43 12.53
N VAL A 65 -0.16 1.97 11.59
CA VAL A 65 -1.30 2.79 11.08
C VAL A 65 -2.50 2.75 12.02
N THR A 66 -2.95 1.58 12.43
CA THR A 66 -4.11 1.39 13.32
C THR A 66 -3.75 0.70 14.64
N LEU A 67 -2.71 -0.11 14.62
CA LEU A 67 -2.16 -0.71 15.83
C LEU A 67 -0.88 0.03 16.23
N GLU A 68 -0.58 0.05 17.51
CA GLU A 68 0.71 0.50 18.01
C GLU A 68 1.85 -0.40 17.51
N TYR A 69 3.05 0.16 17.42
CA TYR A 69 4.23 -0.65 17.13
C TYR A 69 4.48 -1.67 18.23
N SER A 70 4.71 -2.91 17.85
CA SER A 70 4.97 -4.03 18.75
C SER A 70 6.36 -4.65 18.58
N SER A 71 7.14 -4.13 17.64
CA SER A 71 8.54 -4.50 17.40
C SER A 71 9.33 -3.30 16.91
N PRO A 72 10.66 -3.27 17.11
CA PRO A 72 11.52 -2.19 16.67
C PRO A 72 11.86 -2.30 15.17
N ASP A 73 10.81 -2.31 14.34
CA ASP A 73 10.89 -2.26 12.88
C ASP A 73 9.70 -1.49 12.30
N LEU A 74 9.88 -0.93 11.12
CA LEU A 74 8.93 -0.06 10.44
C LEU A 74 8.46 -0.67 9.12
N PRO A 75 7.33 -0.18 8.55
CA PRO A 75 6.91 -0.59 7.22
C PRO A 75 8.04 -0.45 6.20
N ASP A 76 8.17 -1.41 5.31
CA ASP A 76 9.21 -1.44 4.28
C ASP A 76 8.59 -1.53 2.89
N LEU A 77 8.66 -0.44 2.13
CA LEU A 77 8.14 -0.41 0.76
C LEU A 77 8.95 -1.29 -0.19
N SER A 78 10.20 -1.63 0.18
CA SER A 78 11.06 -2.53 -0.60
C SER A 78 10.84 -4.01 -0.29
N SER A 79 9.93 -4.34 0.63
CA SER A 79 9.64 -5.71 1.06
C SER A 79 8.18 -6.09 0.80
N SER A 80 7.95 -7.29 0.28
CA SER A 80 6.61 -7.88 0.09
C SER A 80 6.09 -8.64 1.31
N VAL A 81 6.95 -8.89 2.30
CA VAL A 81 6.68 -9.84 3.41
C VAL A 81 5.39 -9.53 4.18
N GLU A 82 5.10 -8.26 4.47
CA GLU A 82 3.89 -7.90 5.21
C GLU A 82 2.61 -8.20 4.40
N ILE A 83 2.64 -7.90 3.11
CA ILE A 83 1.51 -8.15 2.21
C ILE A 83 1.34 -9.65 2.00
N GLU A 84 2.42 -10.39 1.79
CA GLU A 84 2.36 -11.86 1.66
C GLU A 84 1.76 -12.51 2.91
N ARG A 85 2.14 -12.07 4.11
CA ARG A 85 1.53 -12.56 5.36
C ARG A 85 0.04 -12.23 5.45
N ALA A 86 -0.37 -11.05 5.01
CA ALA A 86 -1.78 -10.69 4.96
C ALA A 86 -2.55 -11.55 3.96
N MET A 87 -1.96 -11.83 2.79
CA MET A 87 -2.53 -12.73 1.77
C MET A 87 -2.63 -14.17 2.30
N ASP A 88 -1.59 -14.70 2.93
CA ASP A 88 -1.62 -16.02 3.58
C ASP A 88 -2.74 -16.12 4.62
N HIS A 89 -2.87 -15.09 5.45
CA HIS A 89 -3.96 -15.02 6.43
C HIS A 89 -5.34 -15.05 5.76
N MET A 90 -5.52 -14.29 4.68
CA MET A 90 -6.75 -14.29 3.90
C MET A 90 -7.06 -15.68 3.33
N MET A 91 -6.09 -16.34 2.72
CA MET A 91 -6.24 -17.68 2.15
C MET A 91 -6.65 -18.70 3.22
N VAL A 92 -5.98 -18.67 4.37
CA VAL A 92 -6.31 -19.56 5.50
C VAL A 92 -7.71 -19.26 6.05
N LYS A 93 -8.08 -17.98 6.21
CA LYS A 93 -9.38 -17.55 6.73
C LYS A 93 -10.56 -18.05 5.89
N PHE A 94 -10.41 -18.11 4.58
CA PHE A 94 -11.49 -18.45 3.65
C PHE A 94 -11.36 -19.84 3.02
N LYS A 95 -10.42 -20.67 3.44
CA LYS A 95 -10.18 -22.01 2.86
C LYS A 95 -11.41 -22.92 2.88
N ASP A 96 -12.25 -22.80 3.90
CA ASP A 96 -13.43 -23.65 4.12
C ASP A 96 -14.74 -23.00 3.60
N TYR A 97 -14.63 -21.82 2.94
CA TYR A 97 -15.79 -21.18 2.31
C TYR A 97 -16.05 -21.77 0.92
N PRO A 98 -17.32 -21.78 0.45
CA PRO A 98 -17.66 -22.32 -0.85
C PRO A 98 -16.98 -21.54 -2.00
N ASN A 99 -16.19 -22.23 -2.83
CA ASN A 99 -15.56 -21.69 -4.04
C ASN A 99 -15.03 -20.25 -3.88
N PRO A 100 -14.04 -19.97 -3.00
CA PRO A 100 -13.58 -18.63 -2.75
C PRO A 100 -12.86 -18.07 -3.99
N VAL A 101 -13.28 -16.88 -4.43
CA VAL A 101 -12.64 -16.10 -5.50
C VAL A 101 -12.08 -14.83 -4.90
N PHE A 102 -10.80 -14.62 -5.08
CA PHE A 102 -10.05 -13.50 -4.51
C PHE A 102 -9.74 -12.46 -5.59
N VAL A 103 -10.07 -11.21 -5.32
CA VAL A 103 -9.69 -10.07 -6.15
C VAL A 103 -9.03 -9.00 -5.28
N ALA A 104 -8.29 -8.08 -5.88
CA ALA A 104 -7.65 -7.03 -5.13
C ALA A 104 -7.85 -5.63 -5.75
N VAL A 105 -7.88 -4.62 -4.89
CA VAL A 105 -7.92 -3.21 -5.28
C VAL A 105 -6.81 -2.47 -4.53
N GLY A 106 -5.90 -1.87 -5.28
CA GLY A 106 -4.84 -1.02 -4.73
C GLY A 106 -5.05 0.44 -5.09
N MET A 107 -4.68 1.33 -4.19
CA MET A 107 -4.80 2.78 -4.36
C MET A 107 -3.50 3.47 -4.01
N SER A 108 -2.99 4.34 -4.91
CA SER A 108 -1.75 5.09 -4.66
C SER A 108 -0.60 4.15 -4.27
N MET A 109 0.07 4.35 -3.15
CA MET A 109 1.12 3.48 -2.65
C MET A 109 0.66 2.03 -2.45
N GLY A 110 -0.59 1.80 -2.04
CA GLY A 110 -1.16 0.44 -1.93
C GLY A 110 -1.28 -0.25 -3.29
N ALA A 111 -1.52 0.49 -4.36
CA ALA A 111 -1.49 -0.05 -5.73
C ALA A 111 -0.08 -0.46 -6.15
N ASN A 112 0.93 0.34 -5.80
CA ASN A 112 2.34 0.00 -6.03
C ASN A 112 2.71 -1.31 -5.32
N LEU A 113 2.45 -1.41 -4.03
CA LEU A 113 2.75 -2.61 -3.24
C LEU A 113 2.01 -3.85 -3.78
N MET A 114 0.73 -3.72 -4.12
CA MET A 114 -0.07 -4.81 -4.69
C MET A 114 0.51 -5.32 -6.02
N LEU A 115 0.79 -4.43 -6.97
CA LEU A 115 1.31 -4.83 -8.29
C LEU A 115 2.75 -5.35 -8.19
N ARG A 116 3.55 -4.82 -7.26
CA ARG A 116 4.89 -5.33 -7.01
C ARG A 116 4.84 -6.80 -6.57
N VAL A 117 4.05 -7.10 -5.54
CA VAL A 117 3.87 -8.49 -5.04
C VAL A 117 3.29 -9.40 -6.13
N ALA A 118 2.32 -8.91 -6.91
CA ALA A 118 1.75 -9.68 -8.00
C ALA A 118 2.80 -10.05 -9.06
N GLY A 119 3.69 -9.12 -9.44
CA GLY A 119 4.77 -9.40 -10.37
C GLY A 119 5.87 -10.29 -9.79
N GLU A 120 6.16 -10.20 -8.49
CA GLU A 120 7.10 -11.09 -7.80
C GLU A 120 6.57 -12.52 -7.69
N GLN A 121 5.28 -12.69 -7.39
CA GLN A 121 4.63 -13.99 -7.24
C GLN A 121 4.19 -14.61 -8.55
N LYS A 122 3.97 -13.81 -9.60
CA LYS A 122 3.55 -14.28 -10.92
C LYS A 122 2.30 -15.17 -10.84
N GLU A 123 2.37 -16.38 -11.35
CA GLU A 123 1.27 -17.36 -11.35
C GLU A 123 0.78 -17.73 -9.94
N LYS A 124 1.65 -17.61 -8.94
CA LYS A 124 1.33 -17.92 -7.53
C LYS A 124 0.49 -16.84 -6.85
N CYS A 125 0.37 -15.65 -7.46
CA CYS A 125 -0.48 -14.59 -6.94
C CYS A 125 -1.92 -15.10 -6.80
N PRO A 126 -2.53 -15.03 -5.60
CA PRO A 126 -3.83 -15.63 -5.34
C PRO A 126 -5.01 -14.84 -5.93
N PHE A 127 -4.77 -13.63 -6.43
CA PHE A 127 -5.83 -12.80 -6.98
C PHE A 127 -6.16 -13.21 -8.41
N GLU A 128 -7.45 -13.45 -8.69
CA GLU A 128 -7.94 -13.74 -10.03
C GLU A 128 -7.98 -12.49 -10.92
N ALA A 129 -8.15 -11.31 -10.31
CA ALA A 129 -8.07 -10.02 -10.98
C ALA A 129 -7.70 -8.91 -10.01
N MET A 130 -7.12 -7.83 -10.54
CA MET A 130 -6.70 -6.67 -9.75
C MET A 130 -7.13 -5.34 -10.38
N VAL A 131 -7.35 -4.33 -9.52
CA VAL A 131 -7.56 -2.94 -9.96
C VAL A 131 -6.55 -2.03 -9.26
N SER A 132 -5.84 -1.24 -10.03
CA SER A 132 -4.79 -0.31 -9.58
C SER A 132 -5.21 1.13 -9.87
N PHE A 133 -5.43 1.92 -8.82
CA PHE A 133 -5.80 3.34 -8.93
C PHE A 133 -4.63 4.25 -8.62
N ASN A 134 -4.35 5.24 -9.50
CA ASN A 134 -3.36 6.31 -9.31
C ASN A 134 -2.05 5.81 -8.70
N ASN A 135 -1.47 4.81 -9.33
CA ASN A 135 -0.29 4.09 -8.87
C ASN A 135 0.99 4.89 -9.16
N PRO A 136 1.85 5.15 -8.17
CA PRO A 136 3.20 5.67 -8.39
C PRO A 136 4.15 4.55 -8.84
N PHE A 137 3.99 4.07 -10.08
CA PHE A 137 4.74 2.94 -10.63
C PHE A 137 6.25 3.06 -10.45
N ASP A 138 6.78 4.26 -10.68
CA ASP A 138 8.16 4.67 -10.41
C ASP A 138 8.17 5.71 -9.28
N ILE A 139 8.65 5.29 -8.11
CA ILE A 139 8.67 6.14 -6.91
C ILE A 139 9.66 7.30 -7.10
N MET A 140 10.82 7.06 -7.75
CA MET A 140 11.79 8.10 -8.00
C MET A 140 11.23 9.19 -8.91
N LEU A 141 10.62 8.80 -10.02
CA LEU A 141 10.00 9.73 -10.96
C LEU A 141 8.88 10.52 -10.27
N THR A 142 8.02 9.83 -9.53
CA THR A 142 6.92 10.46 -8.78
C THR A 142 7.41 11.52 -7.81
N ILE A 143 8.43 11.21 -7.00
CA ILE A 143 9.01 12.16 -6.02
C ILE A 143 9.66 13.33 -6.74
N ASN A 144 10.35 13.10 -7.84
CA ASN A 144 10.98 14.17 -8.61
C ASN A 144 9.97 15.14 -9.24
N LEU A 145 8.86 14.63 -9.80
CA LEU A 145 7.80 15.46 -10.37
C LEU A 145 7.00 16.22 -9.30
N MET A 146 6.91 15.65 -8.10
CA MET A 146 6.23 16.28 -6.99
C MET A 146 7.10 17.32 -6.24
N ARG A 147 8.42 17.35 -6.51
CA ARG A 147 9.37 18.24 -5.82
C ARG A 147 8.97 19.71 -5.90
N ASN A 148 9.09 20.40 -4.77
CA ASN A 148 8.71 21.82 -4.60
C ASN A 148 7.21 22.13 -4.75
N THR A 149 6.35 21.12 -4.78
CA THR A 149 4.91 21.31 -4.74
C THR A 149 4.38 21.30 -3.29
N PRO A 150 3.20 21.88 -3.03
CA PRO A 150 2.55 21.75 -1.71
C PRO A 150 2.28 20.31 -1.29
N TYR A 151 2.13 19.41 -2.25
CA TYR A 151 1.87 17.99 -2.03
C TYR A 151 3.08 17.24 -1.47
N GLU A 152 4.30 17.62 -1.85
CA GLU A 152 5.52 17.07 -1.26
C GLU A 152 5.55 17.29 0.25
N LYS A 153 5.30 18.53 0.70
CA LYS A 153 5.25 18.87 2.13
C LYS A 153 4.12 18.13 2.86
N TYR A 154 2.96 18.01 2.21
CA TYR A 154 1.84 17.24 2.76
C TYR A 154 2.20 15.78 2.98
N LEU A 155 2.78 15.11 1.98
CA LEU A 155 3.16 13.70 2.07
C LEU A 155 4.30 13.47 3.06
N ALA A 156 5.30 14.36 3.10
CA ALA A 156 6.37 14.30 4.10
C ALA A 156 5.79 14.38 5.53
N ARG A 157 4.78 15.22 5.74
CA ARG A 157 4.06 15.30 7.03
C ARG A 157 3.30 14.01 7.34
N GLU A 158 2.62 13.40 6.36
CA GLU A 158 1.91 12.14 6.56
C GLU A 158 2.87 10.98 6.88
N LEU A 159 4.04 10.93 6.23
CA LEU A 159 5.09 9.97 6.58
C LEU A 159 5.53 10.12 8.04
N ARG A 160 5.85 11.34 8.47
CA ARG A 160 6.27 11.61 9.85
C ARG A 160 5.21 11.20 10.88
N LYS A 161 3.94 11.51 10.63
CA LYS A 161 2.85 11.16 11.55
C LYS A 161 2.76 9.67 11.88
N ASN A 162 3.12 8.81 10.95
CA ASN A 162 3.03 7.37 11.14
C ASN A 162 4.13 6.79 12.00
N ILE A 163 5.28 7.48 12.06
CA ILE A 163 6.48 6.97 12.73
C ILE A 163 6.90 7.82 13.92
N LEU A 164 6.28 8.98 14.14
CA LEU A 164 6.54 9.78 15.33
C LEU A 164 5.72 9.28 16.51
N ILE A 165 6.30 9.38 17.71
CA ILE A 165 5.58 9.12 18.96
C ILE A 165 4.33 9.98 18.98
N ARG A 166 3.18 9.35 19.15
CA ARG A 166 1.90 10.02 19.27
C ARG A 166 1.67 10.39 20.74
N ASP A 167 0.89 11.45 20.98
CA ASP A 167 0.59 11.92 22.35
C ASP A 167 -0.06 10.83 23.20
N ASN A 168 -0.78 9.89 22.56
CA ASN A 168 -1.46 8.77 23.20
C ASN A 168 -0.72 7.43 23.10
N SER A 169 0.56 7.43 22.69
CA SER A 169 1.36 6.21 22.66
C SER A 169 1.51 5.61 24.05
N SER A 170 1.33 4.29 24.14
CA SER A 170 1.55 3.56 25.39
C SER A 170 3.03 3.61 25.81
N ASP A 171 3.30 3.34 27.08
CA ASP A 171 4.69 3.28 27.56
C ASP A 171 5.47 2.17 26.85
N LYS A 172 4.80 1.07 26.48
CA LYS A 172 5.40 0.00 25.68
C LYS A 172 5.80 0.48 24.30
N GLU A 173 4.95 1.22 23.59
CA GLU A 173 5.28 1.78 22.26
C GLU A 173 6.44 2.78 22.38
N LYS A 174 6.47 3.62 23.42
CA LYS A 174 7.59 4.55 23.66
C LYS A 174 8.92 3.82 23.87
N GLU A 175 8.93 2.70 24.57
CA GLU A 175 10.15 1.89 24.75
C GLU A 175 10.60 1.29 23.39
N ILE A 176 9.68 0.82 22.54
CA ILE A 176 9.98 0.33 21.20
C ILE A 176 10.63 1.43 20.35
N PHE A 177 10.15 2.67 20.43
CA PHE A 177 10.76 3.80 19.73
C PHE A 177 12.18 4.08 20.22
N LYS A 178 12.44 4.01 21.54
CA LYS A 178 13.82 4.13 22.08
C LYS A 178 14.72 2.99 21.60
N GLU A 179 14.20 1.76 21.51
CA GLU A 179 14.94 0.64 20.92
C GLU A 179 15.30 0.89 19.46
N MET A 180 14.38 1.46 18.66
CA MET A 180 14.62 1.83 17.27
C MET A 180 15.76 2.86 17.17
N GLU A 181 15.70 3.95 17.95
CA GLU A 181 16.75 4.97 17.98
C GLU A 181 18.13 4.37 18.28
N LYS A 182 18.18 3.51 19.29
CA LYS A 182 19.42 2.83 19.69
C LYS A 182 19.90 1.84 18.63
N LYS A 183 18.99 1.02 18.08
CA LYS A 183 19.30 -0.03 17.10
C LYS A 183 19.83 0.55 15.79
N PHE A 184 19.25 1.63 15.32
CA PHE A 184 19.52 2.19 14.00
C PHE A 184 20.35 3.48 14.02
N GLY A 185 20.66 4.02 15.20
CA GLY A 185 21.53 5.18 15.34
C GLY A 185 20.96 6.48 14.76
N PHE A 186 19.68 6.75 14.98
CA PHE A 186 19.02 8.00 14.60
C PHE A 186 18.28 8.59 15.81
N SER A 187 17.80 9.83 15.68
CA SER A 187 16.84 10.43 16.62
C SER A 187 15.54 10.78 15.93
N PHE A 188 14.40 10.48 16.57
CA PHE A 188 13.10 10.92 16.07
C PHE A 188 12.98 12.46 16.03
N ASP A 189 13.73 13.17 16.86
CA ASP A 189 13.77 14.65 16.81
C ASP A 189 14.38 15.15 15.50
N ASP A 190 15.38 14.47 14.94
CA ASP A 190 15.96 14.83 13.63
C ASP A 190 14.95 14.65 12.47
N ILE A 191 13.99 13.74 12.64
CA ILE A 191 12.99 13.43 11.62
C ILE A 191 11.83 14.41 11.65
N LYS A 192 11.46 14.95 12.81
CA LYS A 192 10.34 15.90 12.97
C LYS A 192 10.41 17.10 12.03
N HIS A 193 11.61 17.50 11.67
CA HIS A 193 11.88 18.71 10.88
C HIS A 193 12.14 18.45 9.40
N THR A 194 12.02 17.21 8.92
CA THR A 194 12.19 16.92 7.49
C THR A 194 11.03 17.54 6.69
N GLU A 195 11.34 18.29 5.64
CA GLU A 195 10.35 19.01 4.84
C GLU A 195 10.02 18.35 3.51
N SER A 196 10.82 17.37 3.08
CA SER A 196 10.60 16.64 1.85
C SER A 196 10.66 15.13 2.07
N TRP A 197 10.06 14.38 1.15
CA TRP A 197 10.13 12.92 1.15
C TRP A 197 11.58 12.42 1.02
N GLY A 198 12.33 12.97 0.07
CA GLY A 198 13.73 12.59 -0.12
C GLY A 198 14.62 12.88 1.09
N GLU A 199 14.39 14.00 1.79
CA GLU A 199 15.10 14.31 3.04
C GLU A 199 14.79 13.29 4.14
N PHE A 200 13.51 12.94 4.28
CA PHE A 200 13.06 11.91 5.20
C PHE A 200 13.77 10.57 4.94
N ASP A 201 13.76 10.11 3.67
CA ASP A 201 14.35 8.82 3.33
C ASP A 201 15.88 8.81 3.48
N ASN A 202 16.57 9.92 3.15
CA ASN A 202 18.01 10.04 3.38
C ASN A 202 18.38 10.01 4.87
N LYS A 203 17.63 10.71 5.71
CA LYS A 203 17.95 10.83 7.14
C LYS A 203 17.52 9.62 7.95
N PHE A 204 16.47 8.93 7.49
CA PHE A 204 15.78 7.92 8.26
C PHE A 204 15.74 6.56 7.57
N THR A 205 15.11 6.46 6.40
CA THR A 205 14.89 5.16 5.74
C THR A 205 16.19 4.42 5.48
N LEU A 206 17.22 5.10 5.01
CA LEU A 206 18.53 4.47 4.77
C LEU A 206 19.23 3.96 6.04
N LYS A 207 18.94 4.54 7.21
CA LYS A 207 19.48 4.03 8.47
C LYS A 207 18.80 2.74 8.91
N ILE A 208 17.48 2.64 8.71
CA ILE A 208 16.73 1.44 9.08
C ILE A 208 16.77 0.35 7.98
N ARG A 209 17.24 0.70 6.78
CA ARG A 209 17.39 -0.20 5.62
C ARG A 209 18.84 -0.18 5.10
N PRO A 210 19.81 -0.64 5.91
CA PRO A 210 21.25 -0.51 5.61
C PRO A 210 21.71 -1.33 4.39
N GLN A 211 20.87 -2.19 3.83
CA GLN A 211 21.11 -2.90 2.58
C GLN A 211 21.16 -1.94 1.37
N PHE A 212 20.54 -0.76 1.46
CA PHE A 212 20.57 0.27 0.42
C PHE A 212 21.62 1.34 0.75
N LYS A 213 22.47 1.65 -0.23
CA LYS A 213 23.50 2.70 -0.09
C LYS A 213 22.96 4.09 -0.42
N THR A 214 21.92 4.14 -1.26
CA THR A 214 21.31 5.38 -1.74
C THR A 214 19.79 5.27 -1.71
N VAL A 215 19.12 6.42 -1.62
CA VAL A 215 17.65 6.50 -1.76
C VAL A 215 17.20 6.03 -3.15
N ALA A 216 18.04 6.22 -4.17
CA ALA A 216 17.75 5.77 -5.52
C ALA A 216 17.65 4.23 -5.60
N GLU A 217 18.56 3.51 -4.95
CA GLU A 217 18.48 2.04 -4.84
C GLU A 217 17.21 1.60 -4.12
N TYR A 218 16.87 2.26 -3.01
CA TYR A 218 15.65 1.97 -2.25
C TYR A 218 14.39 2.21 -3.08
N TYR A 219 14.29 3.32 -3.81
CA TYR A 219 13.15 3.64 -4.66
C TYR A 219 13.03 2.69 -5.85
N HIS A 220 14.16 2.32 -6.46
CA HIS A 220 14.18 1.33 -7.53
C HIS A 220 13.58 0.00 -7.05
N GLU A 221 14.05 -0.52 -5.91
CA GLU A 221 13.53 -1.78 -5.37
C GLU A 221 12.08 -1.68 -4.91
N SER A 222 11.66 -0.50 -4.42
CA SER A 222 10.30 -0.25 -3.96
C SER A 222 9.29 -0.01 -5.10
N SER A 223 9.74 0.24 -6.32
CA SER A 223 8.91 0.56 -7.49
C SER A 223 8.36 -0.70 -8.18
N CYS A 224 7.05 -0.75 -8.37
CA CYS A 224 6.43 -1.87 -9.09
C CYS A 224 6.70 -1.84 -10.61
N LEU A 225 7.18 -0.72 -11.17
CA LEU A 225 7.49 -0.56 -12.59
C LEU A 225 8.30 -1.74 -13.13
N PHE A 226 9.35 -2.14 -12.41
CA PHE A 226 10.26 -3.20 -12.82
C PHE A 226 9.66 -4.61 -12.74
N ARG A 227 8.45 -4.74 -12.20
CA ARG A 227 7.68 -5.99 -12.06
C ARG A 227 6.46 -6.04 -12.98
N VAL A 228 6.12 -4.93 -13.67
CA VAL A 228 4.93 -4.83 -14.55
C VAL A 228 4.91 -5.93 -15.61
N LYS A 229 6.04 -6.22 -16.23
CA LYS A 229 6.19 -7.28 -17.25
C LYS A 229 5.91 -8.69 -16.74
N ASP A 230 6.06 -8.90 -15.44
CA ASP A 230 5.93 -10.21 -14.78
C ASP A 230 4.53 -10.45 -14.20
N ILE A 231 3.61 -9.48 -14.32
CA ILE A 231 2.22 -9.62 -13.86
C ILE A 231 1.48 -10.56 -14.82
N THR A 232 0.98 -11.67 -14.28
CA THR A 232 0.29 -12.72 -15.04
C THR A 232 -1.22 -12.72 -14.82
N LYS A 233 -1.71 -11.90 -13.91
CA LYS A 233 -3.14 -11.83 -13.57
C LYS A 233 -3.83 -10.64 -14.25
N PRO A 234 -5.08 -10.77 -14.70
CA PRO A 234 -5.86 -9.68 -15.27
C PRO A 234 -5.84 -8.45 -14.36
N THR A 235 -5.37 -7.33 -14.89
CA THR A 235 -5.16 -6.11 -14.12
C THR A 235 -5.73 -4.90 -14.86
N LEU A 236 -6.61 -4.15 -14.20
CA LEU A 236 -7.11 -2.87 -14.67
C LEU A 236 -6.34 -1.75 -13.97
N VAL A 237 -5.64 -0.93 -14.73
CA VAL A 237 -4.96 0.28 -14.26
C VAL A 237 -5.85 1.48 -14.58
N ILE A 238 -6.22 2.26 -13.57
CA ILE A 238 -6.98 3.50 -13.74
C ILE A 238 -6.13 4.67 -13.23
N HIS A 239 -6.00 5.70 -14.06
CA HIS A 239 -5.28 6.91 -13.74
C HIS A 239 -6.05 8.15 -14.18
N SER A 240 -6.02 9.24 -13.39
CA SER A 240 -6.65 10.50 -13.77
C SER A 240 -5.62 11.50 -14.29
N ARG A 241 -5.99 12.26 -15.34
CA ARG A 241 -5.12 13.31 -15.92
C ARG A 241 -4.89 14.48 -14.98
N ASP A 242 -5.82 14.72 -14.08
CA ASP A 242 -5.81 15.83 -13.12
C ASP A 242 -5.30 15.42 -11.73
N ASP A 243 -4.60 14.28 -11.63
CA ASP A 243 -3.96 13.87 -10.38
C ASP A 243 -2.80 14.81 -10.04
N PRO A 244 -2.89 15.57 -8.94
CA PRO A 244 -1.85 16.53 -8.59
C PRO A 244 -0.69 15.91 -7.79
N ILE A 245 -0.83 14.67 -7.35
CA ILE A 245 0.15 13.93 -6.54
C ILE A 245 0.95 12.97 -7.41
N ILE A 246 0.27 12.20 -8.25
CA ILE A 246 0.88 11.27 -9.21
C ILE A 246 0.55 11.78 -10.62
N PRO A 247 1.36 12.67 -11.19
CA PRO A 247 1.10 13.19 -12.54
C PRO A 247 0.98 12.08 -13.58
N ILE A 248 0.23 12.34 -14.64
CA ILE A 248 0.01 11.36 -15.71
C ILE A 248 1.32 10.84 -16.33
N ASP A 249 2.38 11.63 -16.28
CA ASP A 249 3.72 11.26 -16.74
C ASP A 249 4.35 10.11 -15.92
N CYS A 250 3.81 9.83 -14.73
CA CYS A 250 4.22 8.67 -13.92
C CYS A 250 3.59 7.35 -14.38
N LEU A 251 2.62 7.39 -15.31
CA LEU A 251 2.00 6.19 -15.85
C LEU A 251 2.89 5.57 -16.96
N PRO A 252 3.49 4.39 -16.73
CA PRO A 252 4.37 3.74 -17.70
C PRO A 252 3.54 3.05 -18.80
N MET A 253 3.01 3.88 -19.72
CA MET A 253 2.07 3.42 -20.75
C MET A 253 2.67 2.32 -21.62
N SER A 254 3.93 2.45 -22.02
CA SER A 254 4.63 1.46 -22.88
C SER A 254 4.74 0.11 -22.20
N GLU A 255 5.15 0.08 -20.93
CA GLU A 255 5.33 -1.14 -20.15
C GLU A 255 3.98 -1.81 -19.85
N CYS A 256 2.97 -1.01 -19.52
CA CYS A 256 1.62 -1.53 -19.30
C CYS A 256 1.02 -2.13 -20.58
N MET A 257 1.14 -1.43 -21.71
CA MET A 257 0.62 -1.92 -23.00
C MET A 257 1.37 -3.12 -23.54
N ALA A 258 2.63 -3.31 -23.17
CA ALA A 258 3.41 -4.49 -23.56
C ALA A 258 2.97 -5.77 -22.80
N ASN A 259 2.25 -5.65 -21.69
CA ASN A 259 1.75 -6.80 -20.93
C ASN A 259 0.29 -7.11 -21.31
N PRO A 260 -0.01 -8.28 -21.92
CA PRO A 260 -1.36 -8.64 -22.39
C PRO A 260 -2.39 -8.79 -21.23
N ASN A 261 -1.93 -8.89 -19.99
CA ASN A 261 -2.80 -9.00 -18.82
C ASN A 261 -3.21 -7.64 -18.27
N ILE A 262 -2.71 -6.53 -18.83
CA ILE A 262 -2.97 -5.19 -18.30
C ILE A 262 -3.83 -4.40 -19.27
N ILE A 263 -4.91 -3.81 -18.73
CA ILE A 263 -5.74 -2.83 -19.42
C ILE A 263 -5.55 -1.48 -18.73
N VAL A 264 -5.31 -0.42 -19.51
CA VAL A 264 -5.14 0.93 -18.98
C VAL A 264 -6.35 1.79 -19.31
N GLY A 265 -6.96 2.37 -18.28
CA GLY A 265 -8.02 3.38 -18.38
C GLY A 265 -7.52 4.75 -17.89
N VAL A 266 -7.52 5.74 -18.76
CA VAL A 266 -7.19 7.12 -18.40
C VAL A 266 -8.45 7.96 -18.41
N VAL A 267 -8.77 8.58 -17.26
CA VAL A 267 -9.93 9.47 -17.11
C VAL A 267 -9.49 10.93 -17.03
N ASN A 268 -10.33 11.84 -17.48
CA ASN A 268 -9.98 13.27 -17.51
C ASN A 268 -10.00 13.92 -16.12
N LYS A 269 -10.89 13.45 -15.24
CA LYS A 269 -11.06 13.97 -13.88
C LYS A 269 -11.19 12.83 -12.89
N GLY A 270 -10.67 13.01 -11.70
CA GLY A 270 -10.65 12.00 -10.64
C GLY A 270 -9.71 12.40 -9.50
N GLY A 271 -8.86 13.40 -9.74
CA GLY A 271 -7.86 13.83 -8.77
C GLY A 271 -7.01 12.64 -8.28
N HIS A 272 -6.50 12.74 -7.06
CA HIS A 272 -5.79 11.63 -6.44
C HIS A 272 -6.77 10.74 -5.66
N VAL A 273 -7.21 9.63 -6.29
CA VAL A 273 -8.09 8.61 -5.68
C VAL A 273 -9.47 9.17 -5.26
N CYS A 274 -10.02 10.13 -5.98
CA CYS A 274 -11.31 10.76 -5.68
C CYS A 274 -12.43 10.30 -6.64
N TYR A 275 -12.47 9.00 -6.94
CA TYR A 275 -13.47 8.40 -7.87
C TYR A 275 -14.77 7.99 -7.18
N PHE A 276 -14.82 7.99 -5.85
CA PHE A 276 -15.91 7.43 -5.05
C PHE A 276 -16.57 8.45 -4.16
#